data_42cc271d7e9a93f4582ab7643ed89889
#
_entry.id   42cc271d7e9a93f4582ab7643ed89889
#
_cell.length_a   1.000
_cell.length_b   1.000
_cell.length_c   1.000
_cell.angle_alpha   90.00
_cell.angle_beta   90.00
_cell.angle_gamma   90.00
#
_symmetry.space_group_name_H-M   'P 1'
#
loop_
_entity.id
_entity.type
_entity.pdbx_description
1 polymer ?
#
loop_
_entity_poly.entity_id
_entity_poly.type
_entity_poly.pdbx_seq_one_letter_code
_entity_poly.pdbx_strand_id
1 'polypeptide(L)'
;MKKRLWMGVTLAMLICACASALVFADESAKTNCIGDASGKTNCMANPQEAEEDVVDGSIVIEKDLIDFGRIVEAGRRYSQKITIRNETKEKATIRVEAIAYDADSSLDERQKEVVDWLAFGGGKRRFEVAAGAELQVSLRLMVPADVKGGSYYAKVKISDDKSENDKFITVKADVVLEGFSYGGKIVSQNINFVNMGEKAATSARLKNEGTGGFTAHYEVRYKNAFGLPEWKQMAQEDREMLPGSDEAFEAKDDNIGYGIFTVEQKIIYINSEGRQIEAILSHAVVNVPWWGVAIAAGAIVLIIVVIVAVRAHKKKDMQNKVAAKAKNRKKKVASKEEDAEDDYWDE
;
A
#
# COMPACT_ATOMS: atom_id res chain seq x y z
N MET A 1 -28.18 9.28 43.10
CA MET A 1 -28.52 9.01 41.67
C MET A 1 -27.33 8.89 40.73
N LYS A 2 -26.13 9.45 40.99
CA LYS A 2 -24.92 9.37 40.11
C LYS A 2 -24.29 7.96 40.02
N LYS A 3 -24.37 7.12 41.05
CA LYS A 3 -23.77 5.76 41.06
C LYS A 3 -24.46 4.75 40.13
N ARG A 4 -25.75 4.92 39.78
CA ARG A 4 -26.47 3.99 38.88
C ARG A 4 -26.21 4.27 37.39
N LEU A 5 -25.78 5.47 37.02
CA LEU A 5 -25.45 5.84 35.63
C LEU A 5 -24.10 5.25 35.21
N TRP A 6 -23.14 5.18 36.14
CA TRP A 6 -21.80 4.59 35.91
C TRP A 6 -21.83 3.08 35.69
N MET A 7 -22.73 2.37 36.40
CA MET A 7 -22.87 0.92 36.23
C MET A 7 -23.44 0.53 34.85
N GLY A 8 -24.26 1.40 34.25
CA GLY A 8 -24.79 1.15 32.91
C GLY A 8 -23.74 1.31 31.81
N VAL A 9 -22.83 2.27 31.96
CA VAL A 9 -21.75 2.53 30.97
C VAL A 9 -20.66 1.44 31.03
N THR A 10 -20.29 0.98 32.22
CA THR A 10 -19.34 -0.12 32.37
C THR A 10 -19.88 -1.45 31.87
N LEU A 11 -21.18 -1.73 32.04
CA LEU A 11 -21.80 -2.95 31.51
C LEU A 11 -21.88 -2.94 29.97
N ALA A 12 -22.13 -1.79 29.35
CA ALA A 12 -22.12 -1.64 27.90
C ALA A 12 -20.70 -1.82 27.29
N MET A 13 -19.66 -1.33 27.96
CA MET A 13 -18.27 -1.59 27.53
C MET A 13 -17.84 -3.05 27.71
N LEU A 14 -18.32 -3.74 28.76
CA LEU A 14 -18.02 -5.14 28.97
C LEU A 14 -18.69 -6.05 27.93
N ILE A 15 -19.91 -5.71 27.49
CA ILE A 15 -20.63 -6.47 26.46
C ILE A 15 -19.94 -6.29 25.08
N CYS A 16 -19.41 -5.11 24.77
CA CYS A 16 -18.61 -4.91 23.55
C CYS A 16 -17.29 -5.69 23.59
N ALA A 17 -16.65 -5.83 24.74
CA ALA A 17 -15.41 -6.60 24.89
C ALA A 17 -15.64 -8.12 24.79
N CYS A 18 -16.77 -8.63 25.28
CA CYS A 18 -17.10 -10.06 25.19
C CYS A 18 -17.58 -10.48 23.80
N ALA A 19 -18.17 -9.58 23.00
CA ALA A 19 -18.57 -9.90 21.62
C ALA A 19 -17.37 -10.06 20.68
N SER A 20 -16.23 -9.46 21.00
CA SER A 20 -15.00 -9.62 20.21
C SER A 20 -14.20 -10.88 20.54
N ALA A 21 -14.50 -11.56 21.63
CA ALA A 21 -13.77 -12.78 22.06
C ALA A 21 -14.37 -14.10 21.54
N LEU A 22 -15.54 -14.07 20.88
CA LEU A 22 -16.28 -15.27 20.47
C LEU A 22 -16.19 -15.62 18.98
N VAL A 23 -15.37 -14.95 18.19
CA VAL A 23 -15.23 -15.19 16.74
C VAL A 23 -13.87 -15.78 16.33
N PHE A 24 -13.06 -16.26 17.27
CA PHE A 24 -11.87 -17.05 16.94
C PHE A 24 -12.16 -18.55 17.13
N ALA A 25 -12.96 -19.10 16.25
CA ALA A 25 -13.04 -20.54 16.04
C ALA A 25 -12.95 -20.84 14.55
N ASP A 26 -11.72 -21.16 14.15
CA ASP A 26 -11.32 -22.23 13.26
C ASP A 26 -12.11 -22.44 11.96
N GLU A 27 -11.56 -21.93 10.86
CA GLU A 27 -11.71 -22.61 9.56
C GLU A 27 -10.33 -23.07 9.09
N SER A 28 -9.90 -24.22 9.66
CA SER A 28 -8.79 -24.99 9.13
C SER A 28 -9.18 -25.56 7.77
N ALA A 29 -8.36 -25.28 6.78
CA ALA A 29 -8.42 -25.81 5.44
C ALA A 29 -8.69 -27.33 5.45
N LYS A 30 -9.83 -27.76 4.93
CA LYS A 30 -10.13 -29.16 4.67
C LYS A 30 -9.28 -29.66 3.51
N THR A 31 -8.14 -30.24 3.84
CA THR A 31 -7.44 -31.13 2.93
C THR A 31 -8.23 -32.44 2.87
N ASN A 32 -8.90 -32.72 1.76
CA ASN A 32 -9.59 -33.97 1.53
C ASN A 32 -8.55 -35.07 1.34
N CYS A 33 -8.21 -35.79 2.42
CA CYS A 33 -7.50 -37.03 2.34
C CYS A 33 -8.50 -38.18 2.50
N ILE A 34 -8.65 -39.01 1.48
CA ILE A 34 -9.45 -40.25 1.56
C ILE A 34 -8.51 -41.34 2.05
N GLY A 35 -8.71 -41.83 3.27
CA GLY A 35 -8.02 -42.96 3.83
C GLY A 35 -8.75 -44.27 3.50
N ASP A 36 -8.03 -45.31 3.09
CA ASP A 36 -8.56 -46.66 2.97
C ASP A 36 -8.47 -47.44 4.29
N ALA A 37 -9.17 -48.58 4.36
CA ALA A 37 -9.31 -49.38 5.56
C ALA A 37 -8.00 -50.10 5.99
N SER A 38 -6.84 -49.80 5.40
CA SER A 38 -5.55 -50.43 5.70
C SER A 38 -4.53 -49.52 6.40
N GLY A 39 -4.93 -48.28 6.74
CA GLY A 39 -4.11 -47.38 7.57
C GLY A 39 -2.86 -46.77 6.89
N LYS A 40 -2.76 -46.83 5.57
CA LYS A 40 -1.71 -46.13 4.81
C LYS A 40 -2.28 -44.91 4.10
N THR A 41 -1.90 -43.74 4.53
CA THR A 41 -2.22 -42.47 3.90
C THR A 41 -1.30 -42.28 2.69
N ASN A 42 -1.76 -42.55 1.50
CA ASN A 42 -1.11 -42.15 0.27
C ASN A 42 -1.72 -40.80 -0.17
N CYS A 43 -1.03 -39.72 0.07
CA CYS A 43 -1.28 -38.48 -0.62
C CYS A 43 -0.72 -38.63 -2.05
N MET A 44 -1.55 -39.07 -2.99
CA MET A 44 -1.21 -38.92 -4.40
C MET A 44 -1.23 -37.43 -4.71
N ALA A 45 -0.05 -36.86 -4.83
CA ALA A 45 0.13 -35.66 -5.65
C ALA A 45 -0.38 -36.10 -7.05
N ASN A 46 -1.45 -35.46 -7.50
CA ASN A 46 -1.85 -35.51 -8.90
C ASN A 46 -0.60 -35.13 -9.70
N PRO A 47 -0.08 -35.98 -10.59
CA PRO A 47 0.87 -35.52 -11.56
C PRO A 47 0.04 -34.55 -12.45
N GLN A 48 0.01 -33.25 -12.09
CA GLN A 48 -0.10 -32.25 -13.12
C GLN A 48 1.03 -32.61 -14.07
N GLU A 49 0.65 -33.13 -15.24
CA GLU A 49 1.47 -33.07 -16.42
C GLU A 49 2.03 -31.64 -16.37
N ALA A 50 3.32 -31.53 -16.07
CA ALA A 50 4.06 -30.35 -16.41
C ALA A 50 3.82 -30.23 -17.91
N GLU A 51 2.84 -29.42 -18.30
CA GLU A 51 2.93 -28.72 -19.57
C GLU A 51 4.34 -28.13 -19.50
N GLU A 52 5.28 -28.80 -20.20
CA GLU A 52 6.49 -28.12 -20.64
C GLU A 52 5.94 -26.85 -21.28
N ASP A 53 5.99 -25.75 -20.52
CA ASP A 53 5.91 -24.42 -21.10
C ASP A 53 6.93 -24.49 -22.22
N VAL A 54 6.41 -24.60 -23.45
CA VAL A 54 7.17 -24.40 -24.65
C VAL A 54 7.58 -22.94 -24.55
N VAL A 55 8.72 -22.73 -23.91
CA VAL A 55 9.40 -21.43 -23.86
C VAL A 55 9.63 -21.12 -25.33
N ASP A 56 8.72 -20.31 -25.87
CA ASP A 56 8.84 -19.78 -27.22
C ASP A 56 10.14 -19.00 -27.18
N GLY A 57 11.22 -19.65 -27.71
CA GLY A 57 12.58 -19.23 -27.52
C GLY A 57 12.70 -17.76 -27.90
N SER A 58 12.95 -16.91 -26.94
CA SER A 58 12.98 -15.46 -27.08
C SER A 58 14.43 -14.94 -27.04
N ILE A 59 14.62 -13.72 -27.48
CA ILE A 59 15.85 -12.98 -27.18
C ILE A 59 15.82 -12.57 -25.71
N VAL A 60 16.79 -13.01 -24.94
CA VAL A 60 16.93 -12.72 -23.52
C VAL A 60 18.06 -11.73 -23.30
N ILE A 61 17.81 -10.75 -22.43
CA ILE A 61 18.78 -9.73 -22.02
C ILE A 61 19.09 -9.99 -20.56
N GLU A 62 20.38 -10.06 -20.23
CA GLU A 62 20.82 -10.38 -18.86
C GLU A 62 20.54 -9.24 -17.88
N LYS A 63 20.53 -7.98 -18.35
CA LYS A 63 20.36 -6.79 -17.52
C LYS A 63 19.40 -5.81 -18.18
N ASP A 64 18.49 -5.26 -17.41
CA ASP A 64 17.56 -4.20 -17.80
C ASP A 64 18.09 -2.78 -17.54
N LEU A 65 19.18 -2.66 -16.76
CA LEU A 65 19.86 -1.41 -16.43
C LEU A 65 21.39 -1.52 -16.67
N ILE A 66 21.94 -0.55 -17.39
CA ILE A 66 23.38 -0.32 -17.51
C ILE A 66 23.70 1.00 -16.79
N ASP A 67 24.29 0.88 -15.63
CA ASP A 67 24.77 2.03 -14.85
C ASP A 67 26.28 2.24 -15.10
N PHE A 68 26.64 3.39 -15.65
CA PHE A 68 28.03 3.80 -15.79
C PHE A 68 28.62 4.33 -14.48
N GLY A 69 27.81 4.44 -13.43
CA GLY A 69 28.21 4.91 -12.12
C GLY A 69 28.52 6.41 -12.08
N ARG A 70 29.25 6.80 -11.06
CA ARG A 70 29.61 8.20 -10.81
C ARG A 70 30.79 8.64 -11.71
N ILE A 71 30.51 9.58 -12.59
CA ILE A 71 31.46 10.16 -13.51
C ILE A 71 31.93 11.49 -12.94
N VAL A 72 33.21 11.56 -12.57
CA VAL A 72 33.81 12.74 -11.93
C VAL A 72 34.73 13.54 -12.87
N GLU A 73 34.88 13.07 -14.12
CA GLU A 73 35.74 13.70 -15.12
C GLU A 73 35.05 13.74 -16.48
N ALA A 74 34.82 14.93 -17.01
CA ALA A 74 34.34 15.15 -18.36
C ALA A 74 35.42 14.82 -19.42
N GLY A 75 34.98 14.61 -20.67
CA GLY A 75 35.86 14.30 -21.80
C GLY A 75 36.40 12.87 -21.83
N ARG A 76 36.04 12.02 -20.87
CA ARG A 76 36.50 10.62 -20.80
C ARG A 76 35.54 9.65 -21.47
N ARG A 77 36.08 8.47 -21.80
CA ARG A 77 35.34 7.34 -22.37
C ARG A 77 35.16 6.24 -21.32
N TYR A 78 33.96 5.75 -21.24
CA TYR A 78 33.55 4.63 -20.37
C TYR A 78 33.03 3.51 -21.25
N SER A 79 33.09 2.26 -20.81
CA SER A 79 32.61 1.12 -21.58
C SER A 79 31.95 0.09 -20.67
N GLN A 80 30.80 -0.40 -21.10
CA GLN A 80 30.06 -1.49 -20.47
C GLN A 80 29.73 -2.54 -21.54
N LYS A 81 29.37 -3.76 -21.11
CA LYS A 81 28.97 -4.84 -22.01
C LYS A 81 27.50 -5.14 -21.84
N ILE A 82 26.83 -5.34 -22.97
CA ILE A 82 25.47 -5.85 -23.06
C ILE A 82 25.57 -7.31 -23.46
N THR A 83 25.02 -8.21 -22.66
CA THR A 83 24.91 -9.62 -22.97
C THR A 83 23.53 -9.92 -23.49
N ILE A 84 23.44 -10.48 -24.68
CA ILE A 84 22.20 -10.82 -25.37
C ILE A 84 22.27 -12.31 -25.72
N ARG A 85 21.32 -13.11 -25.28
CA ARG A 85 21.22 -14.53 -25.57
C ARG A 85 20.08 -14.80 -26.54
N ASN A 86 20.36 -15.57 -27.57
CA ASN A 86 19.34 -16.08 -28.46
C ASN A 86 18.86 -17.46 -27.98
N GLU A 87 17.76 -17.53 -27.27
CA GLU A 87 17.16 -18.78 -26.80
C GLU A 87 16.22 -19.41 -27.83
N THR A 88 16.07 -18.80 -29.01
CA THR A 88 15.30 -19.38 -30.12
C THR A 88 16.04 -20.58 -30.73
N LYS A 89 15.29 -21.46 -31.41
CA LYS A 89 15.84 -22.62 -32.11
C LYS A 89 16.48 -22.26 -33.46
N GLU A 90 16.43 -20.99 -33.85
CA GLU A 90 16.92 -20.49 -35.15
C GLU A 90 17.94 -19.37 -34.97
N LYS A 91 18.68 -19.09 -36.01
CA LYS A 91 19.54 -17.90 -36.09
C LYS A 91 18.68 -16.64 -36.11
N ALA A 92 19.00 -15.70 -35.21
CA ALA A 92 18.34 -14.40 -35.10
C ALA A 92 19.22 -13.28 -35.64
N THR A 93 18.59 -12.26 -36.22
CA THR A 93 19.27 -11.01 -36.59
C THR A 93 18.86 -9.91 -35.63
N ILE A 94 19.78 -9.58 -34.73
CA ILE A 94 19.56 -8.62 -33.65
C ILE A 94 20.02 -7.25 -34.08
N ARG A 95 19.16 -6.23 -33.94
CA ARG A 95 19.47 -4.83 -34.09
C ARG A 95 19.57 -4.17 -32.73
N VAL A 96 20.60 -3.35 -32.52
CA VAL A 96 20.84 -2.59 -31.28
C VAL A 96 20.91 -1.10 -31.64
N GLU A 97 20.10 -0.29 -30.95
CA GLU A 97 19.99 1.13 -31.24
C GLU A 97 19.87 1.92 -29.90
N ALA A 98 20.61 3.02 -29.79
CA ALA A 98 20.41 3.96 -28.70
C ALA A 98 19.26 4.91 -29.06
N ILE A 99 18.32 5.07 -28.16
CA ILE A 99 17.17 5.94 -28.29
C ILE A 99 17.01 6.83 -27.07
N ALA A 100 16.33 7.95 -27.23
CA ALA A 100 16.02 8.85 -26.13
C ALA A 100 15.22 8.12 -25.05
N TYR A 101 15.40 8.54 -23.81
CA TYR A 101 14.54 8.12 -22.71
C TYR A 101 13.10 8.62 -22.97
N ASP A 102 12.12 8.07 -22.25
CA ASP A 102 10.71 8.35 -22.50
C ASP A 102 10.41 9.85 -22.56
N ALA A 103 9.63 10.25 -23.58
CA ALA A 103 9.26 11.66 -23.80
C ALA A 103 8.49 12.24 -22.61
N ASP A 104 7.65 11.42 -21.95
CA ASP A 104 6.81 11.82 -20.81
C ASP A 104 7.55 11.79 -19.46
N SER A 105 8.87 11.49 -19.48
CA SER A 105 9.67 11.52 -18.26
C SER A 105 9.89 12.95 -17.75
N SER A 106 10.16 13.08 -16.44
CA SER A 106 10.50 14.36 -15.81
C SER A 106 11.88 14.93 -16.20
N LEU A 107 12.64 14.20 -17.02
CA LEU A 107 13.97 14.59 -17.49
C LEU A 107 13.89 15.80 -18.43
N ASP A 108 14.80 16.74 -18.26
CA ASP A 108 14.98 17.82 -19.23
C ASP A 108 15.65 17.31 -20.53
N GLU A 109 15.59 18.11 -21.60
CA GLU A 109 16.15 17.73 -22.90
C GLU A 109 17.65 17.39 -22.83
N ARG A 110 18.41 18.10 -21.98
CA ARG A 110 19.85 17.86 -21.80
C ARG A 110 20.11 16.49 -21.16
N GLN A 111 19.27 16.09 -20.22
CA GLN A 111 19.39 14.78 -19.57
C GLN A 111 19.06 13.61 -20.50
N LYS A 112 18.38 13.89 -21.63
CA LYS A 112 18.09 12.95 -22.71
C LYS A 112 19.17 12.93 -23.79
N GLU A 113 20.01 13.95 -23.87
CA GLU A 113 21.10 14.05 -24.87
C GLU A 113 22.17 12.94 -24.75
N VAL A 114 22.17 12.17 -23.69
CA VAL A 114 23.11 11.04 -23.52
C VAL A 114 23.07 10.03 -24.67
N VAL A 115 22.02 9.99 -25.45
CA VAL A 115 21.92 9.18 -26.69
C VAL A 115 23.07 9.48 -27.63
N ASP A 116 23.44 10.76 -27.80
CA ASP A 116 24.53 11.20 -28.66
C ASP A 116 25.92 10.86 -28.11
N TRP A 117 26.00 10.56 -26.82
CA TRP A 117 27.23 10.14 -26.16
C TRP A 117 27.50 8.64 -26.27
N LEU A 118 26.48 7.87 -26.71
CA LEU A 118 26.53 6.42 -26.78
C LEU A 118 26.99 5.93 -28.15
N ALA A 119 27.90 4.96 -28.13
CA ALA A 119 28.36 4.29 -29.32
C ALA A 119 28.50 2.78 -29.06
N PHE A 120 28.14 1.99 -30.06
CA PHE A 120 28.37 0.55 -30.02
C PHE A 120 29.75 0.19 -30.57
N GLY A 121 30.36 -0.85 -30.01
CA GLY A 121 31.72 -1.29 -30.39
C GLY A 121 31.78 -1.64 -31.88
N GLY A 122 32.79 -1.08 -32.58
CA GLY A 122 32.99 -1.27 -34.00
C GLY A 122 31.95 -0.60 -34.92
N GLY A 123 31.05 0.25 -34.35
CA GLY A 123 30.00 0.94 -35.15
C GLY A 123 28.91 0.02 -35.70
N LYS A 124 28.95 -1.26 -35.37
CA LYS A 124 27.93 -2.23 -35.78
C LYS A 124 26.66 -2.08 -34.98
N ARG A 125 25.52 -2.07 -35.62
CA ARG A 125 24.20 -2.03 -35.03
C ARG A 125 23.36 -3.28 -35.30
N ARG A 126 23.85 -4.19 -36.17
CA ARG A 126 23.18 -5.40 -36.59
C ARG A 126 24.10 -6.60 -36.43
N PHE A 127 23.64 -7.64 -35.77
CA PHE A 127 24.39 -8.83 -35.42
C PHE A 127 23.58 -10.08 -35.74
N GLU A 128 24.27 -11.09 -36.28
CA GLU A 128 23.71 -12.42 -36.48
C GLU A 128 24.12 -13.30 -35.30
N VAL A 129 23.15 -13.87 -34.62
CA VAL A 129 23.35 -14.72 -33.41
C VAL A 129 22.77 -16.10 -33.69
N ALA A 130 23.59 -17.12 -33.62
CA ALA A 130 23.13 -18.50 -33.81
C ALA A 130 22.16 -18.92 -32.72
N ALA A 131 21.36 -19.97 -32.99
CA ALA A 131 20.48 -20.58 -32.00
C ALA A 131 21.26 -20.96 -30.73
N GLY A 132 20.76 -20.61 -29.56
CA GLY A 132 21.37 -20.89 -28.25
C GLY A 132 22.67 -20.11 -27.96
N ALA A 133 23.12 -19.23 -28.87
CA ALA A 133 24.38 -18.51 -28.70
C ALA A 133 24.18 -17.18 -27.93
N GLU A 134 25.29 -16.73 -27.33
CA GLU A 134 25.40 -15.47 -26.62
C GLU A 134 26.20 -14.45 -27.46
N LEU A 135 25.71 -13.22 -27.48
CA LEU A 135 26.35 -12.06 -28.09
C LEU A 135 26.73 -11.04 -27.02
N GLN A 136 27.99 -10.61 -27.00
CA GLN A 136 28.42 -9.49 -26.18
C GLN A 136 28.63 -8.24 -27.04
N VAL A 137 27.84 -7.21 -26.80
CA VAL A 137 27.95 -5.90 -27.47
C VAL A 137 28.60 -4.91 -26.50
N SER A 138 29.68 -4.28 -26.93
CA SER A 138 30.31 -3.21 -26.14
C SER A 138 29.54 -1.91 -26.35
N LEU A 139 28.97 -1.35 -25.27
CA LEU A 139 28.39 -0.01 -25.21
C LEU A 139 29.46 0.96 -24.67
N ARG A 140 29.74 2.01 -25.41
CA ARG A 140 30.69 3.05 -25.04
C ARG A 140 29.95 4.34 -24.78
N LEU A 141 30.28 5.00 -23.67
CA LEU A 141 29.83 6.33 -23.30
C LEU A 141 31.00 7.32 -23.45
N MET A 142 30.82 8.39 -24.20
CA MET A 142 31.78 9.47 -24.36
C MET A 142 31.18 10.76 -23.80
N VAL A 143 31.56 11.10 -22.58
CA VAL A 143 31.03 12.26 -21.88
C VAL A 143 31.62 13.55 -22.48
N PRO A 144 30.82 14.53 -22.91
CA PRO A 144 31.30 15.82 -23.41
C PRO A 144 32.15 16.57 -22.38
N ALA A 145 33.05 17.43 -22.84
CA ALA A 145 33.91 18.20 -21.94
C ALA A 145 33.15 19.34 -21.21
N ASP A 146 32.07 19.81 -21.79
CA ASP A 146 31.24 20.94 -21.33
C ASP A 146 29.94 20.50 -20.66
N VAL A 147 29.83 19.21 -20.31
CA VAL A 147 28.64 18.65 -19.64
C VAL A 147 28.45 19.24 -18.25
N LYS A 148 27.21 19.51 -17.87
CA LYS A 148 26.84 19.93 -16.50
C LYS A 148 26.63 18.72 -15.60
N GLY A 149 26.70 18.92 -14.28
CA GLY A 149 26.38 17.90 -13.31
C GLY A 149 24.90 17.53 -13.35
N GLY A 150 24.59 16.21 -13.30
CA GLY A 150 23.26 15.66 -13.34
C GLY A 150 23.26 14.17 -13.65
N SER A 151 22.13 13.52 -13.51
CA SER A 151 21.92 12.16 -14.00
C SER A 151 21.31 12.21 -15.40
N TYR A 152 21.90 11.43 -16.29
CA TYR A 152 21.59 11.37 -17.71
C TYR A 152 21.07 9.97 -18.05
N TYR A 153 20.02 9.90 -18.88
CA TYR A 153 19.34 8.66 -19.19
C TYR A 153 19.11 8.49 -20.69
N ALA A 154 19.26 7.27 -21.15
CA ALA A 154 18.88 6.82 -22.48
C ALA A 154 18.29 5.41 -22.39
N LYS A 155 17.77 4.92 -23.51
CA LYS A 155 17.42 3.52 -23.69
C LYS A 155 18.24 2.91 -24.82
N VAL A 156 18.58 1.64 -24.66
CA VAL A 156 19.08 0.80 -25.73
C VAL A 156 17.94 -0.11 -26.14
N LYS A 157 17.45 0.07 -27.36
CA LYS A 157 16.46 -0.77 -28.00
C LYS A 157 17.15 -1.95 -28.64
N ILE A 158 16.67 -3.15 -28.36
CA ILE A 158 17.12 -4.42 -28.95
C ILE A 158 15.92 -5.03 -29.65
N SER A 159 16.00 -5.15 -30.95
CA SER A 159 14.95 -5.73 -31.79
C SER A 159 15.49 -6.93 -32.59
N ASP A 160 14.65 -7.93 -32.77
CA ASP A 160 14.89 -9.04 -33.68
C ASP A 160 14.08 -8.81 -34.97
N ASP A 161 14.69 -9.00 -36.14
CA ASP A 161 14.01 -8.81 -37.43
C ASP A 161 12.80 -9.75 -37.60
N LYS A 162 12.67 -10.81 -36.82
CA LYS A 162 11.57 -11.80 -36.83
C LYS A 162 10.50 -11.59 -35.76
N SER A 163 10.78 -10.82 -34.73
CA SER A 163 9.88 -10.59 -33.58
C SER A 163 9.42 -9.14 -33.55
N GLU A 164 8.13 -8.92 -33.31
CA GLU A 164 7.59 -7.58 -33.06
C GLU A 164 7.87 -7.07 -31.65
N ASN A 165 8.43 -7.92 -30.76
CA ASN A 165 8.67 -7.58 -29.38
C ASN A 165 10.06 -6.98 -29.16
N ASP A 166 10.12 -5.66 -29.12
CA ASP A 166 11.33 -4.93 -28.76
C ASP A 166 11.67 -5.08 -27.27
N LYS A 167 12.94 -5.26 -26.98
CA LYS A 167 13.46 -5.22 -25.60
C LYS A 167 14.18 -3.91 -25.35
N PHE A 168 14.13 -3.42 -24.12
CA PHE A 168 14.75 -2.15 -23.75
C PHE A 168 15.67 -2.32 -22.56
N ILE A 169 16.82 -1.66 -22.61
CA ILE A 169 17.76 -1.55 -21.49
C ILE A 169 17.85 -0.06 -21.15
N THR A 170 17.63 0.29 -19.89
CA THR A 170 17.88 1.65 -19.40
C THR A 170 19.39 1.86 -19.29
N VAL A 171 19.86 3.00 -19.75
CA VAL A 171 21.25 3.45 -19.58
C VAL A 171 21.23 4.66 -18.65
N LYS A 172 22.07 4.62 -17.61
CA LYS A 172 22.21 5.71 -16.63
C LYS A 172 23.66 6.13 -16.52
N ALA A 173 23.89 7.45 -16.38
CA ALA A 173 25.20 8.04 -16.12
C ALA A 173 25.05 9.20 -15.14
N ASP A 174 25.66 9.11 -13.98
CA ASP A 174 25.65 10.15 -12.94
C ASP A 174 26.90 11.03 -13.09
N VAL A 175 26.77 12.18 -13.75
CA VAL A 175 27.87 13.14 -13.94
C VAL A 175 27.97 14.03 -12.70
N VAL A 176 28.92 13.71 -11.82
CA VAL A 176 29.11 14.38 -10.52
C VAL A 176 30.06 15.55 -10.67
N LEU A 177 29.65 16.57 -11.38
CA LEU A 177 30.33 17.85 -11.59
C LEU A 177 29.52 18.98 -10.99
N GLU A 178 29.94 20.24 -11.26
CA GLU A 178 29.20 21.41 -10.84
C GLU A 178 27.73 21.35 -11.29
N GLY A 179 26.80 21.57 -10.34
CA GLY A 179 25.37 21.46 -10.56
C GLY A 179 24.76 20.09 -10.27
N PHE A 180 25.55 19.06 -9.92
CA PHE A 180 25.00 17.79 -9.45
C PHE A 180 24.48 17.91 -8.02
N SER A 181 23.24 17.53 -7.81
CA SER A 181 22.62 17.47 -6.47
C SER A 181 21.54 16.41 -6.40
N TYR A 182 21.45 15.73 -5.28
CA TYR A 182 20.27 14.95 -4.94
C TYR A 182 19.18 15.86 -4.38
N GLY A 183 17.92 15.41 -4.39
CA GLY A 183 16.80 16.26 -3.95
C GLY A 183 15.58 15.49 -3.45
N GLY A 184 15.80 14.29 -2.90
CA GLY A 184 14.70 13.49 -2.37
C GLY A 184 13.97 14.18 -1.22
N LYS A 185 12.63 14.24 -1.32
CA LYS A 185 11.77 14.86 -0.33
C LYS A 185 10.42 14.14 -0.27
N ILE A 186 10.03 13.69 0.92
CA ILE A 186 8.70 13.13 1.14
C ILE A 186 7.68 14.27 1.11
N VAL A 187 6.70 14.17 0.21
CA VAL A 187 5.58 15.09 0.08
C VAL A 187 4.45 14.68 1.01
N SER A 188 4.16 13.38 1.07
CA SER A 188 3.13 12.83 1.96
C SER A 188 3.41 11.38 2.29
N GLN A 189 2.97 10.96 3.47
CA GLN A 189 2.85 9.57 3.89
C GLN A 189 1.49 9.39 4.55
N ASN A 190 0.78 8.32 4.22
CA ASN A 190 -0.54 8.05 4.76
C ASN A 190 -0.75 6.57 5.00
N ILE A 191 -1.35 6.25 6.14
CA ILE A 191 -1.83 4.92 6.49
C ILE A 191 -3.29 5.07 6.92
N ASN A 192 -4.21 4.35 6.29
CA ASN A 192 -5.62 4.40 6.65
C ASN A 192 -5.85 3.76 8.02
N PHE A 193 -6.34 4.55 8.99
CA PHE A 193 -6.54 4.09 10.37
C PHE A 193 -7.69 3.12 10.55
N VAL A 194 -8.76 3.28 9.78
CA VAL A 194 -9.96 2.45 9.87
C VAL A 194 -10.33 1.99 8.47
N ASN A 195 -10.41 0.68 8.31
CA ASN A 195 -10.84 0.07 7.06
C ASN A 195 -12.10 -0.76 7.28
N MET A 196 -12.98 -0.72 6.30
CA MET A 196 -14.10 -1.65 6.22
C MET A 196 -13.68 -2.88 5.42
N GLY A 197 -13.78 -4.06 6.04
CA GLY A 197 -13.33 -5.31 5.43
C GLY A 197 -11.93 -5.73 5.90
N GLU A 198 -11.34 -6.70 5.21
CA GLU A 198 -10.04 -7.30 5.54
C GLU A 198 -8.87 -6.58 4.85
N LYS A 199 -9.04 -5.32 4.52
CA LYS A 199 -8.13 -4.54 3.68
C LYS A 199 -7.27 -3.62 4.53
N ALA A 200 -6.02 -3.42 4.10
CA ALA A 200 -5.24 -2.26 4.50
C ALA A 200 -4.68 -1.57 3.26
N ALA A 201 -4.60 -0.26 3.32
CA ALA A 201 -4.02 0.55 2.27
C ALA A 201 -3.11 1.62 2.87
N THR A 202 -1.98 1.80 2.24
CA THR A 202 -1.03 2.86 2.55
C THR A 202 -0.63 3.57 1.28
N SER A 203 -0.29 4.83 1.38
CA SER A 203 0.27 5.59 0.27
C SER A 203 1.38 6.50 0.74
N ALA A 204 2.34 6.74 -0.15
CA ALA A 204 3.38 7.73 0.04
C ALA A 204 3.65 8.44 -1.26
N ARG A 205 4.13 9.66 -1.18
CA ARG A 205 4.54 10.46 -2.33
C ARG A 205 5.92 11.03 -2.08
N LEU A 206 6.84 10.69 -2.97
CA LEU A 206 8.23 11.12 -2.92
C LEU A 206 8.54 11.94 -4.18
N LYS A 207 9.17 13.10 -3.99
CA LYS A 207 9.62 13.98 -5.06
C LYS A 207 11.13 14.06 -5.09
N ASN A 208 11.72 14.08 -6.28
CA ASN A 208 13.11 14.40 -6.49
C ASN A 208 13.24 15.82 -7.05
N GLU A 209 13.70 16.77 -6.24
CA GLU A 209 13.92 18.16 -6.64
C GLU A 209 15.38 18.42 -7.08
N GLY A 210 16.22 17.39 -7.12
CA GLY A 210 17.62 17.48 -7.53
C GLY A 210 17.85 17.23 -9.02
N THR A 211 19.11 17.37 -9.44
CA THR A 211 19.58 17.04 -10.80
C THR A 211 20.11 15.62 -10.92
N GLY A 212 20.35 14.95 -9.78
CA GLY A 212 20.78 13.56 -9.68
C GLY A 212 19.61 12.62 -9.41
N GLY A 213 19.56 11.49 -10.12
CA GLY A 213 18.62 10.42 -9.86
C GLY A 213 19.13 9.49 -8.75
N PHE A 214 18.20 8.82 -8.07
CA PHE A 214 18.52 7.84 -7.05
C PHE A 214 17.44 6.79 -6.95
N THR A 215 17.77 5.61 -6.45
CA THR A 215 16.78 4.57 -6.16
C THR A 215 16.14 4.81 -4.80
N ALA A 216 14.82 4.88 -4.76
CA ALA A 216 14.04 4.89 -3.52
C ALA A 216 13.59 3.47 -3.21
N HIS A 217 13.71 3.07 -1.95
CA HIS A 217 13.19 1.81 -1.45
C HIS A 217 11.94 2.07 -0.62
N TYR A 218 10.83 1.42 -0.98
CA TYR A 218 9.55 1.49 -0.28
C TYR A 218 9.19 0.13 0.26
N GLU A 219 8.96 0.04 1.56
CA GLU A 219 8.58 -1.19 2.24
C GLU A 219 7.38 -0.93 3.16
N VAL A 220 6.39 -1.82 3.11
CA VAL A 220 5.26 -1.81 4.04
C VAL A 220 5.14 -3.18 4.67
N ARG A 221 5.04 -3.20 5.99
CA ARG A 221 4.86 -4.40 6.78
C ARG A 221 3.81 -4.20 7.85
N TYR A 222 3.20 -5.29 8.30
CA TYR A 222 2.20 -5.26 9.34
C TYR A 222 2.35 -6.41 10.33
N LYS A 223 1.79 -6.23 11.51
CA LYS A 223 1.65 -7.29 12.53
C LYS A 223 0.34 -7.13 13.27
N ASN A 224 -0.24 -8.22 13.75
CA ASN A 224 -1.40 -8.19 14.62
C ASN A 224 -1.00 -7.58 15.98
N ALA A 225 -1.79 -6.64 16.51
CA ALA A 225 -1.52 -5.97 17.78
C ALA A 225 -1.62 -6.92 18.99
N PHE A 226 -2.40 -7.99 18.87
CA PHE A 226 -2.65 -8.98 19.94
C PHE A 226 -2.14 -10.38 19.65
N GLY A 227 -1.55 -10.59 18.45
CA GLY A 227 -1.04 -11.88 18.01
C GLY A 227 0.46 -12.07 18.24
N LEU A 228 1.01 -13.16 17.64
CA LEU A 228 2.44 -13.39 17.61
C LEU A 228 3.15 -12.18 16.94
N PRO A 229 4.31 -11.75 17.45
CA PRO A 229 4.96 -10.51 17.02
C PRO A 229 5.67 -10.60 15.67
N GLU A 230 5.25 -11.51 14.80
CA GLU A 230 5.83 -11.65 13.46
C GLU A 230 5.30 -10.56 12.53
N TRP A 231 6.25 -9.83 11.96
CA TRP A 231 5.97 -8.90 10.89
C TRP A 231 5.71 -9.66 9.59
N LYS A 232 4.62 -9.31 8.92
CA LYS A 232 4.31 -9.78 7.57
C LYS A 232 4.54 -8.64 6.59
N GLN A 233 5.15 -8.96 5.47
CA GLN A 233 5.38 -7.99 4.39
C GLN A 233 4.09 -7.81 3.60
N MET A 234 3.71 -6.56 3.36
CA MET A 234 2.59 -6.17 2.51
C MET A 234 3.06 -5.79 1.11
N ALA A 235 4.12 -4.99 1.03
CA ALA A 235 4.73 -4.56 -0.22
C ALA A 235 6.20 -4.26 -0.02
N GLN A 236 6.97 -4.45 -1.09
CA GLN A 236 8.35 -4.00 -1.20
C GLN A 236 8.59 -3.63 -2.66
N GLU A 237 9.10 -2.42 -2.88
CA GLU A 237 9.36 -1.89 -4.21
C GLU A 237 10.60 -1.00 -4.20
N ASP A 238 11.47 -1.21 -5.18
CA ASP A 238 12.58 -0.31 -5.50
C ASP A 238 12.22 0.47 -6.77
N ARG A 239 12.26 1.80 -6.70
CA ARG A 239 11.93 2.64 -7.84
C ARG A 239 12.99 3.70 -8.06
N GLU A 240 13.42 3.85 -9.32
CA GLU A 240 14.31 4.92 -9.72
C GLU A 240 13.57 6.26 -9.72
N MET A 241 14.07 7.18 -8.90
CA MET A 241 13.58 8.55 -8.80
C MET A 241 14.38 9.43 -9.77
N LEU A 242 13.82 9.68 -10.95
CA LEU A 242 14.42 10.54 -11.94
C LEU A 242 14.51 12.01 -11.43
N PRO A 243 15.45 12.81 -11.92
CA PRO A 243 15.44 14.26 -11.68
C PRO A 243 14.08 14.88 -11.99
N GLY A 244 13.54 15.69 -11.08
CA GLY A 244 12.26 16.34 -11.22
C GLY A 244 11.03 15.42 -11.06
N SER A 245 11.20 14.12 -10.87
CA SER A 245 10.09 13.18 -10.72
C SER A 245 9.32 13.37 -9.42
N ASP A 246 8.05 12.99 -9.46
CA ASP A 246 7.13 13.02 -8.34
C ASP A 246 6.31 11.72 -8.37
N GLU A 247 6.74 10.75 -7.59
CA GLU A 247 6.27 9.37 -7.64
C GLU A 247 5.36 9.05 -6.46
N ALA A 248 4.27 8.35 -6.76
CA ALA A 248 3.36 7.81 -5.76
C ALA A 248 3.62 6.32 -5.56
N PHE A 249 3.81 5.91 -4.30
CA PHE A 249 3.90 4.53 -3.86
C PHE A 249 2.60 4.14 -3.18
N GLU A 250 2.07 3.00 -3.54
CA GLU A 250 0.85 2.46 -2.93
C GLU A 250 1.05 1.01 -2.55
N ALA A 251 0.58 0.65 -1.36
CA ALA A 251 0.49 -0.74 -0.95
C ALA A 251 -0.93 -1.06 -0.50
N LYS A 252 -1.44 -2.19 -0.97
CA LYS A 252 -2.76 -2.72 -0.61
C LYS A 252 -2.62 -4.20 -0.32
N ASP A 253 -3.25 -4.64 0.75
CA ASP A 253 -3.46 -6.05 1.03
C ASP A 253 -4.95 -6.25 1.36
N ASP A 254 -5.60 -7.12 0.62
CA ASP A 254 -7.03 -7.40 0.76
C ASP A 254 -7.33 -8.55 1.73
N ASN A 255 -6.29 -9.18 2.33
CA ASN A 255 -6.40 -10.38 3.16
C ASN A 255 -5.73 -10.26 4.53
N ILE A 256 -5.57 -9.05 5.06
CA ILE A 256 -4.98 -8.85 6.41
C ILE A 256 -5.82 -9.47 7.52
N GLY A 257 -7.14 -9.58 7.30
CA GLY A 257 -8.11 -10.04 8.29
C GLY A 257 -8.73 -8.90 9.10
N TYR A 258 -9.62 -9.26 10.04
CA TYR A 258 -10.26 -8.32 10.95
C TYR A 258 -9.47 -8.16 12.23
N GLY A 259 -9.53 -6.97 12.84
CA GLY A 259 -8.90 -6.71 14.13
C GLY A 259 -8.06 -5.44 14.15
N ILE A 260 -7.13 -5.39 15.11
CA ILE A 260 -6.21 -4.28 15.28
C ILE A 260 -4.81 -4.72 14.85
N PHE A 261 -4.24 -3.99 13.92
CA PHE A 261 -2.91 -4.24 13.37
C PHE A 261 -2.00 -3.03 13.61
N THR A 262 -0.71 -3.27 13.73
CA THR A 262 0.30 -2.22 13.57
C THR A 262 0.81 -2.31 12.15
N VAL A 263 0.66 -1.24 11.38
CA VAL A 263 1.20 -1.11 10.02
C VAL A 263 2.37 -0.14 10.08
N GLU A 264 3.47 -0.53 9.46
CA GLU A 264 4.69 0.27 9.35
C GLU A 264 5.03 0.46 7.88
N GLN A 265 5.16 1.72 7.48
CA GLN A 265 5.58 2.17 6.17
C GLN A 265 6.98 2.76 6.29
N LYS A 266 7.91 2.25 5.51
CA LYS A 266 9.32 2.65 5.49
C LYS A 266 9.68 3.14 4.10
N ILE A 267 10.34 4.29 4.02
CA ILE A 267 10.87 4.85 2.78
C ILE A 267 12.34 5.19 3.00
N ILE A 268 13.20 4.65 2.14
CA ILE A 268 14.62 5.00 2.12
C ILE A 268 14.88 5.79 0.84
N TYR A 269 15.49 6.95 0.98
CA TYR A 269 15.77 7.86 -0.14
C TYR A 269 17.01 8.70 0.13
N ILE A 270 17.51 9.43 -0.88
CA ILE A 270 18.66 10.35 -0.75
C ILE A 270 18.13 11.79 -0.73
N ASN A 271 18.42 12.53 0.35
CA ASN A 271 18.01 13.91 0.53
C ASN A 271 18.90 14.90 -0.22
N SER A 272 18.59 16.21 -0.12
CA SER A 272 19.36 17.29 -0.75
C SER A 272 20.80 17.43 -0.24
N GLU A 273 21.14 16.85 0.91
CA GLU A 273 22.50 16.81 1.44
C GLU A 273 23.29 15.61 0.93
N GLY A 274 22.71 14.78 0.07
CA GLY A 274 23.32 13.54 -0.42
C GLY A 274 23.38 12.43 0.62
N ARG A 275 22.61 12.55 1.70
CA ARG A 275 22.52 11.53 2.75
C ARG A 275 21.34 10.60 2.51
N GLN A 276 21.57 9.33 2.76
CA GLN A 276 20.49 8.37 2.80
C GLN A 276 19.63 8.60 4.05
N ILE A 277 18.35 8.83 3.85
CA ILE A 277 17.36 9.02 4.89
C ILE A 277 16.42 7.82 4.92
N GLU A 278 16.16 7.35 6.11
CA GLU A 278 15.14 6.33 6.39
C GLU A 278 13.98 7.00 7.13
N ALA A 279 12.84 7.12 6.47
CA ALA A 279 11.62 7.66 7.05
C ALA A 279 10.66 6.53 7.37
N ILE A 280 10.28 6.42 8.64
CA ILE A 280 9.37 5.38 9.14
C ILE A 280 8.09 6.05 9.66
N LEU A 281 6.94 5.59 9.16
CA LEU A 281 5.62 5.92 9.67
C LEU A 281 4.98 4.64 10.20
N SER A 282 4.61 4.62 11.48
CA SER A 282 3.96 3.47 12.08
C SER A 282 2.67 3.87 12.77
N HIS A 283 1.57 3.19 12.45
CA HIS A 283 0.25 3.44 13.00
C HIS A 283 -0.51 2.17 13.32
N ALA A 284 -1.40 2.28 14.32
CA ALA A 284 -2.42 1.26 14.57
C ALA A 284 -3.55 1.41 13.54
N VAL A 285 -3.90 0.30 12.91
CA VAL A 285 -4.97 0.20 11.91
C VAL A 285 -6.03 -0.73 12.44
N VAL A 286 -7.29 -0.36 12.29
CA VAL A 286 -8.44 -1.15 12.71
C VAL A 286 -9.25 -1.60 11.49
N ASN A 287 -9.31 -2.90 11.27
CA ASN A 287 -10.14 -3.50 10.24
C ASN A 287 -11.45 -3.99 10.83
N VAL A 288 -12.55 -3.38 10.43
CA VAL A 288 -13.88 -3.64 10.97
C VAL A 288 -14.73 -4.38 9.94
N PRO A 289 -15.33 -5.55 10.30
CA PRO A 289 -16.28 -6.18 9.41
C PRO A 289 -17.52 -5.30 9.23
N TRP A 290 -18.07 -5.25 8.02
CA TRP A 290 -19.27 -4.43 7.72
C TRP A 290 -20.44 -4.73 8.65
N TRP A 291 -20.64 -6.01 9.02
CA TRP A 291 -21.68 -6.42 9.97
C TRP A 291 -21.40 -5.90 11.40
N GLY A 292 -20.16 -5.72 11.78
CA GLY A 292 -19.79 -5.11 13.06
C GLY A 292 -20.23 -3.65 13.14
N VAL A 293 -20.11 -2.90 12.04
CA VAL A 293 -20.64 -1.52 11.94
C VAL A 293 -22.15 -1.51 12.04
N ALA A 294 -22.85 -2.46 11.40
CA ALA A 294 -24.29 -2.59 11.47
C ALA A 294 -24.77 -2.90 12.90
N ILE A 295 -24.07 -3.78 13.62
CA ILE A 295 -24.37 -4.09 15.03
C ILE A 295 -24.16 -2.86 15.91
N ALA A 296 -23.04 -2.14 15.74
CA ALA A 296 -22.76 -0.92 16.50
C ALA A 296 -23.84 0.15 16.26
N ALA A 297 -24.23 0.37 15.01
CA ALA A 297 -25.31 1.29 14.65
C ALA A 297 -26.66 0.86 15.28
N GLY A 298 -27.00 -0.42 15.22
CA GLY A 298 -28.20 -0.98 15.86
C GLY A 298 -28.21 -0.77 17.39
N ALA A 299 -27.06 -0.99 18.03
CA ALA A 299 -26.92 -0.74 19.47
C ALA A 299 -27.13 0.75 19.82
N ILE A 300 -26.60 1.67 19.03
CA ILE A 300 -26.80 3.11 19.22
C ILE A 300 -28.31 3.47 19.12
N VAL A 301 -28.98 2.96 18.08
CA VAL A 301 -30.43 3.18 17.88
C VAL A 301 -31.21 2.64 19.08
N LEU A 302 -30.86 1.45 19.56
CA LEU A 302 -31.52 0.82 20.73
C LEU A 302 -31.33 1.67 22.00
N ILE A 303 -30.13 2.20 22.23
CA ILE A 303 -29.85 3.10 23.34
C ILE A 303 -30.73 4.37 23.24
N ILE A 304 -30.83 4.95 22.05
CA ILE A 304 -31.67 6.14 21.83
C ILE A 304 -33.14 5.81 22.14
N VAL A 305 -33.65 4.68 21.65
CA VAL A 305 -35.03 4.22 21.90
C VAL A 305 -35.28 4.04 23.41
N VAL A 306 -34.35 3.41 24.12
CA VAL A 306 -34.44 3.23 25.59
C VAL A 306 -34.46 4.60 26.31
N ILE A 307 -33.61 5.53 25.91
CA ILE A 307 -33.58 6.88 26.50
C ILE A 307 -34.93 7.60 26.27
N VAL A 308 -35.47 7.52 25.06
CA VAL A 308 -36.77 8.14 24.71
C VAL A 308 -37.91 7.49 25.51
N ALA A 309 -37.93 6.15 25.60
CA ALA A 309 -38.95 5.42 26.38
C ALA A 309 -38.92 5.78 27.87
N VAL A 310 -37.71 5.83 28.47
CA VAL A 310 -37.56 6.23 29.88
C VAL A 310 -38.01 7.68 30.10
N ARG A 311 -37.69 8.60 29.17
CA ARG A 311 -38.15 9.99 29.27
C ARG A 311 -39.70 10.08 29.15
N ALA A 312 -40.31 9.33 28.22
CA ALA A 312 -41.76 9.29 28.05
C ALA A 312 -42.45 8.72 29.31
N HIS A 313 -41.92 7.65 29.91
CA HIS A 313 -42.44 7.06 31.13
C HIS A 313 -42.37 8.05 32.32
N LYS A 314 -41.26 8.73 32.50
CA LYS A 314 -41.12 9.76 33.54
C LYS A 314 -42.10 10.92 33.35
N LYS A 315 -42.40 11.31 32.09
CA LYS A 315 -43.36 12.37 31.80
C LYS A 315 -44.81 11.93 32.18
N LYS A 316 -45.18 10.68 31.85
CA LYS A 316 -46.46 10.11 32.24
C LYS A 316 -46.62 10.03 33.77
N ASP A 317 -45.58 9.59 34.53
CA ASP A 317 -45.58 9.51 35.98
C ASP A 317 -45.72 10.90 36.59
N MET A 318 -45.09 11.93 36.07
CA MET A 318 -45.27 13.29 36.54
C MET A 318 -46.70 13.80 36.29
N GLN A 319 -47.26 13.54 35.12
CA GLN A 319 -48.64 13.93 34.82
C GLN A 319 -49.64 13.22 35.75
N ASN A 320 -49.48 11.93 35.99
CA ASN A 320 -50.28 11.18 36.96
C ASN A 320 -50.20 11.71 38.39
N LYS A 321 -49.00 12.11 38.85
CA LYS A 321 -48.80 12.73 40.15
C LYS A 321 -49.46 14.11 40.27
N VAL A 322 -49.40 14.91 39.21
CA VAL A 322 -50.08 16.21 39.14
C VAL A 322 -51.61 16.03 39.15
N ALA A 323 -52.14 15.08 38.37
CA ALA A 323 -53.57 14.76 38.33
C ALA A 323 -54.07 14.23 39.67
N ALA A 324 -53.31 13.35 40.35
CA ALA A 324 -53.63 12.86 41.69
C ALA A 324 -53.62 13.99 42.75
N LYS A 325 -52.67 14.92 42.69
CA LYS A 325 -52.65 16.11 43.59
C LYS A 325 -53.82 17.03 43.34
N ALA A 326 -54.22 17.23 42.08
CA ALA A 326 -55.41 18.04 41.74
C ALA A 326 -56.72 17.40 42.23
N LYS A 327 -56.85 16.07 42.12
CA LYS A 327 -57.99 15.32 42.62
C LYS A 327 -58.11 15.38 44.15
N ASN A 328 -56.97 15.29 44.89
CA ASN A 328 -56.95 15.43 46.33
C ASN A 328 -57.24 16.86 46.82
N ARG A 329 -56.84 17.89 46.06
CA ARG A 329 -57.23 19.29 46.35
C ARG A 329 -58.71 19.52 46.20
N LYS A 330 -59.35 18.98 45.14
CA LYS A 330 -60.82 19.05 44.96
C LYS A 330 -61.58 18.37 46.06
N LYS A 331 -61.13 17.16 46.51
CA LYS A 331 -61.73 16.47 47.66
C LYS A 331 -61.65 17.27 48.95
N LYS A 332 -60.53 17.93 49.20
CA LYS A 332 -60.31 18.73 50.41
C LYS A 332 -61.09 20.04 50.42
N VAL A 333 -61.42 20.58 49.25
CA VAL A 333 -62.30 21.75 49.14
C VAL A 333 -63.77 21.32 49.35
N ALA A 334 -64.22 20.22 48.74
CA ALA A 334 -65.58 19.69 48.94
C ALA A 334 -65.88 19.31 50.41
N SER A 335 -64.92 18.70 51.12
CA SER A 335 -65.10 18.37 52.57
C SER A 335 -65.11 19.62 53.46
N LYS A 336 -64.47 20.73 53.06
CA LYS A 336 -64.58 22.00 53.78
C LYS A 336 -65.89 22.74 53.53
N GLU A 337 -66.52 22.56 52.36
CA GLU A 337 -67.82 23.13 52.09
C GLU A 337 -68.92 22.35 52.85
N GLU A 338 -68.81 21.00 52.97
CA GLU A 338 -69.72 20.19 53.77
C GLU A 338 -69.67 20.54 55.27
N ASP A 339 -68.47 20.72 55.83
CA ASP A 339 -68.29 21.14 57.24
C ASP A 339 -68.77 22.59 57.53
N ALA A 340 -68.89 23.45 56.51
CA ALA A 340 -69.35 24.83 56.63
C ALA A 340 -70.92 24.96 56.48
N GLU A 341 -71.63 23.98 55.90
CA GLU A 341 -73.07 23.98 55.86
C GLU A 341 -73.69 23.44 57.15
N ASP A 342 -73.01 22.54 57.86
CA ASP A 342 -73.50 21.99 59.13
C ASP A 342 -73.46 23.03 60.29
N ASP A 343 -72.52 24.01 60.26
CA ASP A 343 -72.47 25.07 61.29
C ASP A 343 -73.47 26.19 61.11
N TYR A 344 -74.34 26.16 60.10
CA TYR A 344 -75.32 27.23 59.80
C TYR A 344 -76.73 26.94 60.33
N TRP A 345 -77.00 25.74 60.86
CA TRP A 345 -78.33 25.33 61.34
C TRP A 345 -78.44 25.22 62.90
N ASP A 346 -77.45 25.59 63.65
CA ASP A 346 -77.43 25.55 65.16
C ASP A 346 -77.50 26.95 65.79
N GLU A 347 -78.21 27.93 65.20
CA GLU A 347 -78.65 29.17 65.87
C GLU A 347 -80.17 29.38 65.87
#